data_86a947a2e20def91d911879599f2a96b
#
_entry.id   86a947a2e20def91d911879599f2a96b
#
_cell.length_a   1.000
_cell.length_b   1.000
_cell.length_c   1.000
_cell.angle_alpha   90.00
_cell.angle_beta   90.00
_cell.angle_gamma   90.00
#
_symmetry.space_group_name_H-M   'P 1'
#
loop_
_entity.id
_entity.type
_entity.pdbx_description
1 polymer ?
#
loop_
_entity_poly.entity_id
_entity_poly.type
_entity_poly.pdbx_seq_one_letter_code
_entity_poly.pdbx_strand_id
1 'polypeptide(L)'
;ITEQYKGIKKAIFDMEDLKKEITSISKKLFQDKIEIVDQDGLPFFDSDEKALIEFCSPMNSAGGTKVITKFKDYHDPKASNFMLDIEKQLLNNKTVILDLGNANEDVRKYFCDMLCKVIFSMQENRFTANNLDNNYIQIYFEEAHNLFPQDNKNVSDIYSKIAKEGAKFNIGMIYSTQSPSTINKELLAQTENFFIGHISSMQEIKSLVSVEDHFSGHEDAISRIKTKGYMRVFTRTHRFIIPVQIKKFNESEEI
;
A
#
# COMPACT_ATOMS: atom_id res chain seq x y z
N ILE A 1 -3.18 28.14 32.00
CA ILE A 1 -3.57 26.68 32.11
C ILE A 1 -3.53 26.23 33.55
N THR A 2 -2.52 26.62 34.35
CA THR A 2 -2.29 26.13 35.72
C THR A 2 -3.31 26.60 36.76
N GLU A 3 -4.05 27.69 36.59
CA GLU A 3 -5.07 28.11 37.53
C GLU A 3 -6.47 27.58 37.27
N GLN A 4 -6.82 27.41 36.01
CA GLN A 4 -8.11 26.76 35.61
C GLN A 4 -8.03 25.27 35.56
N TYR A 5 -6.86 24.71 35.31
CA TYR A 5 -6.60 23.30 35.21
C TYR A 5 -5.88 22.79 36.47
N LYS A 6 -6.64 22.36 37.46
CA LYS A 6 -6.15 21.65 38.67
C LYS A 6 -5.76 20.20 38.34
N GLY A 7 -5.14 19.99 37.16
CA GLY A 7 -4.59 18.73 36.77
C GLY A 7 -3.21 18.49 37.36
N ILE A 8 -2.47 17.59 36.77
CA ILE A 8 -1.18 17.15 37.26
C ILE A 8 -0.18 18.31 37.21
N LYS A 9 0.33 18.76 38.37
CA LYS A 9 1.38 19.78 38.49
C LYS A 9 2.77 19.27 38.12
N LYS A 10 2.91 18.03 37.68
CA LYS A 10 4.18 17.41 37.29
C LYS A 10 4.37 17.50 35.78
N ALA A 11 5.61 17.72 35.35
CA ALA A 11 5.98 17.49 33.97
C ALA A 11 5.67 16.02 33.58
N ILE A 12 5.28 15.81 32.33
CA ILE A 12 5.02 14.47 31.79
C ILE A 12 6.40 13.80 31.59
N PHE A 13 6.66 12.73 32.31
CA PHE A 13 7.94 12.04 32.27
C PHE A 13 7.85 10.69 31.56
N ASP A 14 6.66 10.08 31.50
CA ASP A 14 6.45 8.78 30.89
C ASP A 14 5.05 8.67 30.26
N MET A 15 4.78 7.53 29.61
CA MET A 15 3.49 7.25 28.94
C MET A 15 2.32 7.14 29.92
N GLU A 16 2.56 6.75 31.15
CA GLU A 16 1.54 6.65 32.19
C GLU A 16 1.05 8.05 32.63
N ASP A 17 1.99 8.98 32.78
CA ASP A 17 1.69 10.38 33.11
C ASP A 17 0.95 11.04 31.95
N LEU A 18 1.39 10.82 30.69
CA LEU A 18 0.71 11.31 29.50
C LEU A 18 -0.74 10.79 29.43
N LYS A 19 -0.95 9.49 29.68
CA LYS A 19 -2.27 8.89 29.70
C LYS A 19 -3.21 9.52 30.76
N LYS A 20 -2.68 9.73 31.97
CA LYS A 20 -3.44 10.39 33.05
C LYS A 20 -3.82 11.81 32.66
N GLU A 21 -2.91 12.56 32.05
CA GLU A 21 -3.15 13.93 31.60
C GLU A 21 -4.22 13.98 30.50
N ILE A 22 -4.09 13.17 29.44
CA ILE A 22 -5.10 13.08 28.37
C ILE A 22 -6.46 12.68 28.93
N THR A 23 -6.51 11.73 29.87
CA THR A 23 -7.76 11.30 30.47
C THR A 23 -8.41 12.43 31.28
N SER A 24 -7.62 13.22 32.01
CA SER A 24 -8.10 14.37 32.78
C SER A 24 -8.64 15.49 31.85
N ILE A 25 -7.94 15.76 30.75
CA ILE A 25 -8.37 16.74 29.74
C ILE A 25 -9.66 16.27 29.07
N SER A 26 -9.71 15.01 28.63
CA SER A 26 -10.89 14.42 27.99
C SER A 26 -12.13 14.49 28.90
N LYS A 27 -11.97 14.18 30.19
CA LYS A 27 -13.04 14.27 31.16
C LYS A 27 -13.60 15.68 31.23
N LYS A 28 -12.76 16.69 31.34
CA LYS A 28 -13.21 18.09 31.41
C LYS A 28 -13.92 18.53 30.15
N LEU A 29 -13.35 18.25 28.97
CA LEU A 29 -13.91 18.69 27.69
C LEU A 29 -15.22 18.00 27.36
N PHE A 30 -15.30 16.68 27.53
CA PHE A 30 -16.42 15.87 27.00
C PHE A 30 -17.42 15.40 28.06
N GLN A 31 -17.00 15.19 29.32
CA GLN A 31 -17.89 14.81 30.39
C GLN A 31 -18.43 16.03 31.16
N ASP A 32 -17.53 16.89 31.61
CA ASP A 32 -17.88 18.07 32.40
C ASP A 32 -18.31 19.26 31.51
N LYS A 33 -18.08 19.16 30.17
CA LYS A 33 -18.36 20.20 29.16
C LYS A 33 -17.73 21.56 29.47
N ILE A 34 -16.53 21.54 30.04
CA ILE A 34 -15.76 22.74 30.38
C ILE A 34 -14.76 22.99 29.25
N GLU A 35 -14.90 24.12 28.55
CA GLU A 35 -13.93 24.55 27.55
C GLU A 35 -12.63 24.97 28.26
N ILE A 36 -11.51 24.42 27.80
CA ILE A 36 -10.20 24.82 28.27
C ILE A 36 -9.73 25.98 27.39
N VAL A 37 -9.50 27.13 28.02
CA VAL A 37 -9.09 28.34 27.31
C VAL A 37 -7.68 28.74 27.70
N ASP A 38 -7.04 29.53 26.83
CA ASP A 38 -5.74 30.14 27.06
C ASP A 38 -5.83 31.40 27.94
N GLN A 39 -4.75 32.15 28.04
CA GLN A 39 -4.67 33.38 28.83
C GLN A 39 -5.53 34.51 28.27
N ASP A 40 -5.86 34.47 26.97
CA ASP A 40 -6.65 35.46 26.26
C ASP A 40 -8.13 35.06 26.19
N GLY A 41 -8.50 33.93 26.77
CA GLY A 41 -9.88 33.39 26.82
C GLY A 41 -10.29 32.64 25.55
N LEU A 42 -9.37 32.35 24.63
CA LEU A 42 -9.63 31.60 23.43
C LEU A 42 -9.52 30.07 23.68
N PRO A 43 -10.26 29.24 22.93
CA PRO A 43 -10.12 27.78 23.05
C PRO A 43 -8.67 27.35 22.90
N PHE A 44 -8.16 26.59 23.88
CA PHE A 44 -6.78 26.11 23.86
C PHE A 44 -6.56 24.98 22.86
N PHE A 45 -7.58 24.15 22.62
CA PHE A 45 -7.57 23.04 21.68
C PHE A 45 -8.46 23.35 20.49
N ASP A 46 -7.95 23.12 19.28
CA ASP A 46 -8.76 23.14 18.06
C ASP A 46 -9.65 21.91 17.91
N SER A 47 -10.41 21.81 16.80
CA SER A 47 -11.33 20.69 16.54
C SER A 47 -10.60 19.35 16.40
N ASP A 48 -9.42 19.34 15.75
CA ASP A 48 -8.68 18.12 15.45
C ASP A 48 -7.96 17.61 16.70
N GLU A 49 -7.42 18.52 17.51
CA GLU A 49 -6.83 18.20 18.81
C GLU A 49 -7.87 17.64 19.78
N LYS A 50 -9.08 18.23 19.82
CA LYS A 50 -10.21 17.68 20.61
C LYS A 50 -10.59 16.30 20.14
N ALA A 51 -10.70 16.06 18.83
CA ALA A 51 -10.98 14.75 18.27
C ALA A 51 -9.89 13.73 18.63
N LEU A 52 -8.62 14.11 18.60
CA LEU A 52 -7.52 13.25 19.03
C LEU A 52 -7.58 12.92 20.52
N ILE A 53 -7.88 13.90 21.37
CA ILE A 53 -8.05 13.69 22.82
C ILE A 53 -9.21 12.73 23.09
N GLU A 54 -10.36 12.91 22.42
CA GLU A 54 -11.50 12.00 22.54
C GLU A 54 -11.18 10.59 22.03
N PHE A 55 -10.44 10.48 20.93
CA PHE A 55 -9.98 9.18 20.42
C PHE A 55 -9.07 8.46 21.41
N CYS A 56 -8.11 9.17 22.02
CA CYS A 56 -7.17 8.59 22.98
C CYS A 56 -7.83 8.18 24.30
N SER A 57 -8.83 8.94 24.75
CA SER A 57 -9.55 8.69 26.01
C SER A 57 -11.06 8.99 25.86
N PRO A 58 -11.82 8.10 25.20
CA PRO A 58 -13.23 8.32 24.93
C PRO A 58 -14.06 8.34 26.20
N MET A 59 -14.87 9.38 26.39
CA MET A 59 -15.79 9.52 27.53
C MET A 59 -17.21 9.06 27.18
N ASN A 60 -17.64 9.25 25.92
CA ASN A 60 -19.04 9.07 25.53
C ASN A 60 -19.27 7.98 24.48
N SER A 61 -18.23 7.35 23.94
CA SER A 61 -18.38 6.36 22.87
C SER A 61 -17.62 5.07 23.15
N ALA A 62 -18.11 3.99 22.57
CA ALA A 62 -17.44 2.69 22.60
C ALA A 62 -16.20 2.61 21.69
N GLY A 63 -15.89 3.70 20.96
CA GLY A 63 -14.77 3.78 20.02
C GLY A 63 -13.42 4.00 20.67
N GLY A 64 -12.66 4.93 20.13
CA GLY A 64 -11.33 5.29 20.61
C GLY A 64 -10.28 4.22 20.32
N THR A 65 -9.25 4.19 21.14
CA THR A 65 -8.12 3.26 20.99
C THR A 65 -8.51 1.77 21.02
N LYS A 66 -9.69 1.40 21.52
CA LYS A 66 -10.21 0.02 21.45
C LYS A 66 -10.35 -0.48 20.01
N VAL A 67 -10.57 0.40 19.05
CA VAL A 67 -10.63 0.04 17.63
C VAL A 67 -9.30 -0.55 17.14
N ILE A 68 -8.17 -0.11 17.73
CA ILE A 68 -6.83 -0.58 17.40
C ILE A 68 -6.54 -1.95 18.02
N THR A 69 -7.29 -2.37 19.05
CA THR A 69 -7.04 -3.64 19.77
C THR A 69 -7.10 -4.86 18.85
N LYS A 70 -7.93 -4.82 17.81
CA LYS A 70 -8.01 -5.89 16.80
C LYS A 70 -6.69 -6.11 16.02
N PHE A 71 -5.80 -5.12 16.03
CA PHE A 71 -4.50 -5.19 15.39
C PHE A 71 -3.35 -5.51 16.36
N LYS A 72 -3.66 -5.74 17.64
CA LYS A 72 -2.65 -6.00 18.68
C LYS A 72 -1.75 -7.19 18.35
N ASP A 73 -2.32 -8.24 17.77
CA ASP A 73 -1.59 -9.46 17.42
C ASP A 73 -0.60 -9.26 16.26
N TYR A 74 -0.73 -8.14 15.54
CA TYR A 74 0.17 -7.75 14.46
C TYR A 74 1.23 -6.72 14.90
N HIS A 75 1.20 -6.31 16.18
CA HIS A 75 2.12 -5.32 16.73
C HIS A 75 3.14 -5.98 17.64
N ASP A 76 4.41 -5.91 17.25
CA ASP A 76 5.53 -6.25 18.12
C ASP A 76 6.19 -4.94 18.59
N PRO A 77 6.12 -4.61 19.90
CA PRO A 77 6.73 -3.39 20.43
C PRO A 77 8.26 -3.38 20.34
N LYS A 78 8.89 -4.52 20.04
CA LYS A 78 10.34 -4.65 19.83
C LYS A 78 10.72 -4.59 18.35
N ALA A 79 9.75 -4.64 17.44
CA ALA A 79 10.02 -4.55 16.02
C ALA A 79 10.59 -3.17 15.69
N SER A 80 11.65 -3.14 14.88
CA SER A 80 12.14 -1.92 14.26
C SER A 80 11.10 -1.35 13.29
N ASN A 81 11.27 -0.10 12.90
CA ASN A 81 10.45 0.47 11.83
C ASN A 81 10.86 -0.19 10.50
N PHE A 82 10.17 -1.28 10.14
CA PHE A 82 10.50 -2.09 8.97
C PHE A 82 10.46 -1.29 7.65
N MET A 83 9.72 -0.18 7.59
CA MET A 83 9.72 0.70 6.42
C MET A 83 11.07 1.35 6.19
N LEU A 84 11.70 1.84 7.26
CA LEU A 84 13.06 2.40 7.20
C LEU A 84 14.10 1.32 6.83
N ASP A 85 13.89 0.11 7.29
CA ASP A 85 14.79 -1.00 6.96
C ASP A 85 14.63 -1.39 5.48
N ILE A 86 13.41 -1.45 4.95
CA ILE A 86 13.16 -1.70 3.53
C ILE A 86 13.77 -0.59 2.67
N GLU A 87 13.55 0.68 3.03
CA GLU A 87 14.13 1.82 2.33
C GLU A 87 15.66 1.71 2.24
N LYS A 88 16.34 1.43 3.36
CA LYS A 88 17.79 1.22 3.39
C LYS A 88 18.23 0.06 2.50
N GLN A 89 17.49 -1.06 2.50
CA GLN A 89 17.83 -2.22 1.66
C GLN A 89 17.69 -1.87 0.18
N LEU A 90 16.63 -1.19 -0.23
CA LEU A 90 16.41 -0.76 -1.61
C LEU A 90 17.48 0.23 -2.07
N LEU A 91 17.87 1.19 -1.25
CA LEU A 91 18.95 2.13 -1.54
C LEU A 91 20.31 1.43 -1.68
N ASN A 92 20.50 0.29 -1.04
CA ASN A 92 21.68 -0.57 -1.16
C ASN A 92 21.55 -1.62 -2.29
N ASN A 93 20.62 -1.46 -3.22
CA ASN A 93 20.35 -2.38 -4.33
C ASN A 93 20.07 -3.82 -3.89
N LYS A 94 19.41 -4.00 -2.75
CA LYS A 94 19.01 -5.32 -2.25
C LYS A 94 17.61 -5.68 -2.72
N THR A 95 17.40 -6.96 -2.98
CA THR A 95 16.07 -7.52 -3.18
C THR A 95 15.41 -7.72 -1.83
N VAL A 96 14.17 -7.23 -1.70
CA VAL A 96 13.35 -7.39 -0.51
C VAL A 96 12.13 -8.23 -0.85
N ILE A 97 11.87 -9.27 -0.07
CA ILE A 97 10.67 -10.10 -0.18
C ILE A 97 9.83 -9.83 1.06
N LEU A 98 8.61 -9.32 0.84
CA LEU A 98 7.64 -9.08 1.90
C LEU A 98 6.57 -10.17 1.84
N ASP A 99 6.61 -11.12 2.77
CA ASP A 99 5.59 -12.15 2.91
C ASP A 99 4.54 -11.72 3.94
N LEU A 100 3.33 -11.46 3.46
CA LEU A 100 2.17 -11.11 4.27
C LEU A 100 1.10 -12.23 4.25
N GLY A 101 1.51 -13.47 3.94
CA GLY A 101 0.59 -14.60 3.75
C GLY A 101 -0.34 -14.87 4.93
N ASN A 102 0.11 -14.62 6.15
CA ASN A 102 -0.68 -14.81 7.38
C ASN A 102 -1.52 -13.59 7.79
N ALA A 103 -1.39 -12.46 7.10
CA ALA A 103 -2.16 -11.27 7.39
C ALA A 103 -3.56 -11.35 6.74
N ASN A 104 -4.57 -10.73 7.40
CA ASN A 104 -5.87 -10.55 6.77
C ASN A 104 -5.78 -9.56 5.58
N GLU A 105 -6.82 -9.53 4.75
CA GLU A 105 -6.85 -8.71 3.53
C GLU A 105 -6.65 -7.22 3.80
N ASP A 106 -7.31 -6.67 4.83
CA ASP A 106 -7.19 -5.25 5.21
C ASP A 106 -5.75 -4.89 5.60
N VAL A 107 -5.09 -5.77 6.35
CA VAL A 107 -3.71 -5.58 6.80
C VAL A 107 -2.75 -5.67 5.62
N ARG A 108 -2.92 -6.66 4.75
CA ARG A 108 -2.11 -6.79 3.51
C ARG A 108 -2.21 -5.53 2.67
N LYS A 109 -3.44 -5.09 2.39
CA LYS A 109 -3.70 -3.88 1.60
C LYS A 109 -3.05 -2.66 2.24
N TYR A 110 -3.25 -2.46 3.54
CA TYR A 110 -2.65 -1.35 4.28
C TYR A 110 -1.13 -1.29 4.14
N PHE A 111 -0.44 -2.43 4.34
CA PHE A 111 1.02 -2.47 4.25
C PHE A 111 1.52 -2.30 2.82
N CYS A 112 0.85 -2.89 1.83
CA CYS A 112 1.19 -2.69 0.42
C CYS A 112 1.02 -1.23 0.00
N ASP A 113 -0.10 -0.60 0.35
CA ASP A 113 -0.37 0.81 0.06
C ASP A 113 0.68 1.73 0.70
N MET A 114 0.99 1.48 1.98
CA MET A 114 1.97 2.27 2.73
C MET A 114 3.38 2.12 2.14
N LEU A 115 3.80 0.91 1.82
CA LEU A 115 5.10 0.64 1.22
C LEU A 115 5.23 1.33 -0.14
N CYS A 116 4.21 1.22 -0.99
CA CYS A 116 4.20 1.89 -2.30
C CYS A 116 4.30 3.40 -2.17
N LYS A 117 3.60 4.00 -1.19
CA LYS A 117 3.70 5.44 -0.90
C LYS A 117 5.10 5.84 -0.45
N VAL A 118 5.70 5.07 0.44
CA VAL A 118 7.07 5.32 0.93
C VAL A 118 8.08 5.24 -0.22
N ILE A 119 8.03 4.18 -1.03
CA ILE A 119 8.92 4.01 -2.18
C ILE A 119 8.74 5.16 -3.19
N PHE A 120 7.49 5.51 -3.50
CA PHE A 120 7.21 6.59 -4.43
C PHE A 120 7.76 7.93 -3.92
N SER A 121 7.47 8.29 -2.67
CA SER A 121 7.96 9.53 -2.05
C SER A 121 9.48 9.57 -1.95
N MET A 122 10.11 8.45 -1.64
CA MET A 122 11.57 8.35 -1.60
C MET A 122 12.19 8.67 -2.97
N GLN A 123 11.70 8.06 -4.04
CA GLN A 123 12.21 8.29 -5.39
C GLN A 123 11.84 9.69 -5.92
N GLU A 124 10.65 10.20 -5.61
CA GLU A 124 10.22 11.56 -5.94
C GLU A 124 11.13 12.62 -5.29
N ASN A 125 11.47 12.44 -4.01
CA ASN A 125 12.40 13.32 -3.29
C ASN A 125 13.81 13.26 -3.90
N ARG A 126 14.28 12.08 -4.26
CA ARG A 126 15.57 11.92 -4.94
C ARG A 126 15.60 12.56 -6.32
N PHE A 127 14.52 12.43 -7.08
CA PHE A 127 14.35 13.09 -8.36
C PHE A 127 14.40 14.62 -8.21
N THR A 128 13.67 15.16 -7.24
CA THR A 128 13.63 16.60 -6.96
C THR A 128 14.99 17.15 -6.50
N ALA A 129 15.75 16.34 -5.76
CA ALA A 129 17.10 16.67 -5.33
C ALA A 129 18.17 16.43 -6.42
N ASN A 130 17.76 16.03 -7.65
CA ASN A 130 18.63 15.62 -8.73
C ASN A 130 19.65 14.54 -8.34
N ASN A 131 19.21 13.57 -7.57
CA ASN A 131 19.98 12.48 -6.97
C ASN A 131 19.33 11.12 -7.22
N LEU A 132 18.61 10.98 -8.35
CA LEU A 132 17.94 9.73 -8.69
C LEU A 132 18.94 8.69 -9.19
N ASP A 133 20.00 9.13 -9.87
CA ASP A 133 21.07 8.30 -10.45
C ASP A 133 20.52 7.09 -11.25
N ASN A 134 21.21 5.97 -11.19
CA ASN A 134 20.80 4.69 -11.78
C ASN A 134 20.11 3.76 -10.75
N ASN A 135 19.51 4.31 -9.72
CA ASN A 135 18.76 3.51 -8.75
C ASN A 135 17.35 3.22 -9.28
N TYR A 136 17.16 2.03 -9.83
CA TYR A 136 15.89 1.54 -10.33
C TYR A 136 15.26 0.61 -9.31
N ILE A 137 13.97 0.80 -9.03
CA ILE A 137 13.19 -0.04 -8.13
C ILE A 137 12.10 -0.73 -8.92
N GLN A 138 12.12 -2.05 -8.95
CA GLN A 138 11.07 -2.86 -9.55
C GLN A 138 10.19 -3.44 -8.45
N ILE A 139 8.90 -3.10 -8.46
CA ILE A 139 7.92 -3.65 -7.52
C ILE A 139 7.18 -4.78 -8.22
N TYR A 140 7.10 -5.94 -7.56
CA TYR A 140 6.38 -7.11 -8.06
C TYR A 140 5.21 -7.46 -7.12
N PHE A 141 4.03 -7.60 -7.69
CA PHE A 141 2.80 -7.95 -6.96
C PHE A 141 2.28 -9.30 -7.42
N GLU A 142 2.20 -10.25 -6.49
CA GLU A 142 1.51 -11.52 -6.68
C GLU A 142 0.02 -11.39 -6.38
N GLU A 143 -0.80 -12.13 -7.14
CA GLU A 143 -2.26 -12.14 -7.00
C GLU A 143 -2.86 -10.73 -6.94
N ALA A 144 -2.46 -9.91 -7.90
CA ALA A 144 -2.74 -8.47 -7.95
C ALA A 144 -4.25 -8.13 -7.92
N HIS A 145 -5.11 -9.07 -8.28
CA HIS A 145 -6.56 -8.88 -8.19
C HIS A 145 -7.06 -8.62 -6.77
N ASN A 146 -6.30 -9.02 -5.74
CA ASN A 146 -6.61 -8.73 -4.34
C ASN A 146 -6.24 -7.28 -3.95
N LEU A 147 -5.32 -6.66 -4.67
CA LEU A 147 -4.83 -5.32 -4.37
C LEU A 147 -5.45 -4.25 -5.27
N PHE A 148 -5.78 -4.60 -6.51
CA PHE A 148 -6.25 -3.66 -7.55
C PHE A 148 -7.64 -4.02 -8.09
N PRO A 149 -8.67 -4.23 -7.24
CA PRO A 149 -9.99 -4.62 -7.71
C PRO A 149 -10.66 -3.56 -8.57
N GLN A 150 -11.48 -4.00 -9.53
CA GLN A 150 -12.14 -3.13 -10.51
C GLN A 150 -13.10 -2.12 -9.87
N ASP A 151 -13.86 -2.53 -8.85
CA ASP A 151 -14.96 -1.76 -8.27
C ASP A 151 -14.58 -0.91 -7.06
N ASN A 152 -13.32 -0.84 -6.73
CA ASN A 152 -12.90 -0.13 -5.55
C ASN A 152 -12.76 1.37 -5.85
N LYS A 153 -13.79 2.17 -5.52
CA LYS A 153 -13.72 3.63 -5.54
C LYS A 153 -12.61 4.20 -4.63
N ASN A 154 -12.06 3.36 -3.76
CA ASN A 154 -10.95 3.63 -2.86
C ASN A 154 -9.69 2.83 -3.26
N VAL A 155 -9.52 2.49 -4.53
CA VAL A 155 -8.19 2.04 -4.97
C VAL A 155 -7.24 3.17 -4.58
N SER A 156 -6.30 2.85 -3.71
CA SER A 156 -5.28 3.81 -3.34
C SER A 156 -4.72 4.38 -4.64
N ASP A 157 -4.79 5.67 -4.80
CA ASP A 157 -4.34 6.40 -5.99
C ASP A 157 -2.86 6.13 -6.30
N ILE A 158 -2.15 5.51 -5.32
CA ILE A 158 -0.72 5.21 -5.43
C ILE A 158 -0.39 4.22 -6.53
N TYR A 159 -1.21 3.18 -6.75
CA TYR A 159 -0.92 2.17 -7.78
C TYR A 159 -1.12 2.76 -9.18
N SER A 160 -2.21 3.52 -9.37
CA SER A 160 -2.44 4.27 -10.61
C SER A 160 -1.34 5.32 -10.84
N LYS A 161 -0.88 5.97 -9.78
CA LYS A 161 0.22 6.94 -9.84
C LYS A 161 1.53 6.27 -10.25
N ILE A 162 1.86 5.12 -9.67
CA ILE A 162 3.04 4.34 -10.07
C ILE A 162 2.95 3.89 -11.53
N ALA A 163 1.80 3.39 -11.97
CA ALA A 163 1.60 2.92 -13.34
C ALA A 163 1.76 4.05 -14.37
N LYS A 164 1.31 5.27 -14.06
CA LYS A 164 1.38 6.42 -14.95
C LYS A 164 2.70 7.18 -14.90
N GLU A 165 3.27 7.31 -13.72
CA GLU A 165 4.37 8.24 -13.46
C GLU A 165 5.64 7.55 -12.96
N GLY A 166 5.55 6.27 -12.57
CA GLY A 166 6.67 5.54 -11.95
C GLY A 166 7.95 5.56 -12.78
N ALA A 167 7.84 5.42 -14.10
CA ALA A 167 9.00 5.43 -14.99
C ALA A 167 9.84 6.71 -14.86
N LYS A 168 9.20 7.86 -14.63
CA LYS A 168 9.87 9.15 -14.40
C LYS A 168 10.76 9.14 -13.14
N PHE A 169 10.38 8.32 -12.17
CA PHE A 169 11.06 8.19 -10.87
C PHE A 169 11.86 6.89 -10.75
N ASN A 170 12.18 6.24 -11.88
CA ASN A 170 12.86 4.94 -11.89
C ASN A 170 12.13 3.85 -11.10
N ILE A 171 10.80 3.89 -11.11
CA ILE A 171 9.96 2.86 -10.50
C ILE A 171 9.26 2.09 -11.61
N GLY A 172 9.48 0.78 -11.67
CA GLY A 172 8.74 -0.15 -12.51
C GLY A 172 7.76 -0.98 -11.69
N MET A 173 6.67 -1.44 -12.32
CA MET A 173 5.68 -2.29 -11.70
C MET A 173 5.45 -3.54 -12.54
N ILE A 174 5.54 -4.70 -11.90
CA ILE A 174 5.12 -5.99 -12.45
C ILE A 174 4.03 -6.53 -11.57
N TYR A 175 3.01 -7.12 -12.16
CA TYR A 175 1.97 -7.79 -11.40
C TYR A 175 1.50 -9.06 -12.10
N SER A 176 1.19 -10.08 -11.32
CA SER A 176 0.61 -11.32 -11.79
C SER A 176 -0.84 -11.48 -11.33
N THR A 177 -1.67 -12.07 -12.17
CA THR A 177 -3.06 -12.37 -11.84
C THR A 177 -3.58 -13.55 -12.63
N GLN A 178 -4.46 -14.33 -12.04
CA GLN A 178 -5.24 -15.36 -12.73
C GLN A 178 -6.59 -14.82 -13.24
N SER A 179 -6.99 -13.63 -12.81
CA SER A 179 -8.29 -13.02 -13.07
C SER A 179 -8.16 -11.60 -13.61
N PRO A 180 -7.72 -11.43 -14.88
CA PRO A 180 -7.57 -10.11 -15.48
C PRO A 180 -8.87 -9.29 -15.52
N SER A 181 -10.05 -9.95 -15.56
CA SER A 181 -11.35 -9.26 -15.54
C SER A 181 -11.61 -8.50 -14.23
N THR A 182 -10.95 -8.85 -13.16
CA THR A 182 -11.13 -8.21 -11.84
C THR A 182 -10.14 -7.10 -11.56
N ILE A 183 -9.09 -6.96 -12.39
CA ILE A 183 -8.09 -5.89 -12.26
C ILE A 183 -8.69 -4.55 -12.71
N ASN A 184 -8.30 -3.49 -12.05
CA ASN A 184 -8.64 -2.13 -12.44
C ASN A 184 -8.24 -1.87 -13.91
N LYS A 185 -9.22 -1.46 -14.73
CA LYS A 185 -9.03 -1.26 -16.18
C LYS A 185 -7.98 -0.19 -16.51
N GLU A 186 -7.84 0.81 -15.66
CA GLU A 186 -6.87 1.87 -15.86
C GLU A 186 -5.44 1.34 -15.72
N LEU A 187 -5.18 0.45 -14.75
CA LEU A 187 -3.89 -0.22 -14.60
C LEU A 187 -3.58 -1.12 -15.80
N LEU A 188 -4.55 -1.93 -16.22
CA LEU A 188 -4.40 -2.77 -17.42
C LEU A 188 -4.09 -1.94 -18.66
N ALA A 189 -4.76 -0.80 -18.85
CA ALA A 189 -4.54 0.10 -19.98
C ALA A 189 -3.14 0.75 -19.98
N GLN A 190 -2.49 0.88 -18.82
CA GLN A 190 -1.11 1.37 -18.71
C GLN A 190 -0.07 0.26 -18.87
N THR A 191 -0.49 -1.00 -18.96
CA THR A 191 0.43 -2.13 -19.11
C THR A 191 1.05 -2.12 -20.50
N GLU A 192 2.35 -2.15 -20.58
CA GLU A 192 3.11 -2.13 -21.83
C GLU A 192 3.57 -3.52 -22.27
N ASN A 193 3.76 -4.43 -21.34
CA ASN A 193 4.28 -5.77 -21.60
C ASN A 193 3.36 -6.82 -21.00
N PHE A 194 2.89 -7.73 -21.83
CA PHE A 194 1.99 -8.81 -21.45
C PHE A 194 2.67 -10.16 -21.62
N PHE A 195 2.60 -10.99 -20.60
CA PHE A 195 3.07 -12.37 -20.58
C PHE A 195 1.87 -13.27 -20.28
N ILE A 196 1.24 -13.80 -21.33
CA ILE A 196 -0.02 -14.53 -21.22
C ILE A 196 0.23 -16.03 -21.31
N GLY A 197 0.02 -16.72 -20.19
CA GLY A 197 -0.01 -18.16 -20.12
C GLY A 197 -1.36 -18.75 -20.54
N HIS A 198 -1.67 -19.95 -20.03
CA HIS A 198 -2.99 -20.54 -20.22
C HIS A 198 -4.04 -19.85 -19.34
N ILE A 199 -5.16 -19.45 -19.96
CA ILE A 199 -6.34 -18.96 -19.27
C ILE A 199 -7.52 -19.85 -19.71
N SER A 200 -8.20 -20.49 -18.76
CA SER A 200 -9.30 -21.41 -19.06
C SER A 200 -10.64 -20.72 -19.28
N SER A 201 -10.84 -19.57 -18.67
CA SER A 201 -12.10 -18.83 -18.73
C SER A 201 -12.15 -17.91 -19.97
N MET A 202 -13.13 -18.14 -20.83
CA MET A 202 -13.38 -17.27 -21.99
C MET A 202 -13.80 -15.85 -21.59
N GLN A 203 -14.37 -15.66 -20.41
CA GLN A 203 -14.70 -14.34 -19.88
C GLN A 203 -13.43 -13.55 -19.56
N GLU A 204 -12.46 -14.20 -18.93
CA GLU A 204 -11.14 -13.60 -18.63
C GLU A 204 -10.39 -13.24 -19.91
N ILE A 205 -10.41 -14.13 -20.91
CA ILE A 205 -9.78 -13.88 -22.21
C ILE A 205 -10.45 -12.70 -22.93
N LYS A 206 -11.78 -12.64 -22.94
CA LYS A 206 -12.50 -11.49 -23.52
C LYS A 206 -12.19 -10.18 -22.81
N SER A 207 -12.04 -10.21 -21.50
CA SER A 207 -11.63 -9.04 -20.73
C SER A 207 -10.23 -8.56 -21.14
N LEU A 208 -9.28 -9.49 -21.28
CA LEU A 208 -7.94 -9.18 -21.78
C LEU A 208 -7.96 -8.57 -23.18
N VAL A 209 -8.69 -9.19 -24.13
CA VAL A 209 -8.84 -8.68 -25.51
C VAL A 209 -9.48 -7.31 -25.54
N SER A 210 -10.41 -7.01 -24.61
CA SER A 210 -11.05 -5.69 -24.55
C SER A 210 -10.09 -4.55 -24.15
N VAL A 211 -8.97 -4.89 -23.50
CA VAL A 211 -7.94 -3.93 -23.08
C VAL A 211 -6.80 -3.87 -24.11
N GLU A 212 -6.42 -5.02 -24.66
CA GLU A 212 -5.34 -5.14 -25.64
C GLU A 212 -5.82 -5.96 -26.84
N ASP A 213 -6.22 -5.29 -27.89
CA ASP A 213 -6.87 -5.85 -29.08
C ASP A 213 -5.94 -6.73 -29.93
N HIS A 214 -4.62 -6.61 -29.76
CA HIS A 214 -3.65 -7.50 -30.42
C HIS A 214 -3.86 -8.97 -30.07
N PHE A 215 -4.49 -9.28 -28.93
CA PHE A 215 -4.85 -10.66 -28.56
C PHE A 215 -6.12 -11.18 -29.28
N SER A 216 -6.81 -10.34 -30.07
CA SER A 216 -7.94 -10.77 -30.89
C SER A 216 -7.51 -11.82 -31.92
N GLY A 217 -8.26 -12.91 -32.01
CA GLY A 217 -7.92 -14.07 -32.83
C GLY A 217 -6.95 -15.08 -32.17
N HIS A 218 -6.46 -14.80 -30.96
CA HIS A 218 -5.62 -15.70 -30.19
C HIS A 218 -6.35 -16.40 -29.04
N GLU A 219 -7.66 -16.18 -28.86
CA GLU A 219 -8.48 -16.64 -27.75
C GLU A 219 -8.46 -18.17 -27.61
N ASP A 220 -8.65 -18.88 -28.72
CA ASP A 220 -8.61 -20.34 -28.77
C ASP A 220 -7.24 -20.87 -28.37
N ALA A 221 -6.18 -20.23 -28.84
CA ALA A 221 -4.83 -20.64 -28.51
C ALA A 221 -4.50 -20.39 -27.04
N ILE A 222 -4.97 -19.30 -26.45
CA ILE A 222 -4.81 -18.98 -25.01
C ILE A 222 -5.55 -20.02 -24.16
N SER A 223 -6.78 -20.42 -24.56
CA SER A 223 -7.61 -21.33 -23.78
C SER A 223 -7.21 -22.81 -23.90
N ARG A 224 -6.58 -23.23 -25.02
CA ARG A 224 -6.32 -24.66 -25.29
C ARG A 224 -4.92 -25.12 -24.96
N ILE A 225 -3.91 -24.25 -25.08
CA ILE A 225 -2.51 -24.65 -24.86
C ILE A 225 -2.17 -24.62 -23.39
N LYS A 226 -2.05 -25.80 -22.78
CA LYS A 226 -1.78 -26.01 -21.34
C LYS A 226 -0.33 -26.42 -21.07
N THR A 227 0.55 -26.31 -22.05
CA THR A 227 1.96 -26.66 -21.89
C THR A 227 2.62 -25.74 -20.85
N LYS A 228 3.22 -26.34 -19.81
CA LYS A 228 3.90 -25.57 -18.76
C LYS A 228 5.05 -24.73 -19.35
N GLY A 229 5.11 -23.47 -18.94
CA GLY A 229 6.12 -22.51 -19.40
C GLY A 229 5.88 -21.97 -20.82
N TYR A 230 4.81 -22.41 -21.50
CA TYR A 230 4.46 -21.82 -22.79
C TYR A 230 3.66 -20.53 -22.55
N MET A 231 4.15 -19.42 -23.10
CA MET A 231 3.52 -18.12 -22.96
C MET A 231 3.44 -17.39 -24.30
N ARG A 232 2.58 -16.39 -24.36
CA ARG A 232 2.51 -15.41 -25.43
C ARG A 232 2.95 -14.08 -24.87
N VAL A 233 3.99 -13.53 -25.47
CA VAL A 233 4.56 -12.26 -25.08
C VAL A 233 4.12 -11.20 -26.08
N PHE A 234 3.56 -10.13 -25.57
CA PHE A 234 3.29 -8.92 -26.32
C PHE A 234 3.98 -7.75 -25.65
N THR A 235 4.67 -6.95 -26.44
CA THR A 235 5.23 -5.68 -25.98
C THR A 235 4.83 -4.57 -26.94
N ARG A 236 4.45 -3.43 -26.43
CA ARG A 236 4.05 -2.28 -27.28
C ARG A 236 5.14 -1.85 -28.25
N THR A 237 6.39 -2.14 -27.94
CA THR A 237 7.53 -1.83 -28.81
C THR A 237 7.54 -2.67 -30.09
N HIS A 238 7.16 -3.95 -30.02
CA HIS A 238 7.23 -4.89 -31.14
C HIS A 238 5.90 -5.06 -31.89
N ARG A 239 4.78 -4.74 -31.24
CA ARG A 239 3.41 -4.73 -31.82
C ARG A 239 2.93 -6.07 -32.41
N PHE A 240 3.52 -7.21 -32.03
CA PHE A 240 3.04 -8.53 -32.41
C PHE A 240 3.27 -9.53 -31.29
N ILE A 241 2.45 -10.58 -31.28
CA ILE A 241 2.48 -11.62 -30.26
C ILE A 241 3.53 -12.66 -30.61
N ILE A 242 4.46 -12.89 -29.70
CA ILE A 242 5.53 -13.87 -29.84
C ILE A 242 5.23 -15.05 -28.92
N PRO A 243 5.07 -16.28 -29.46
CA PRO A 243 5.02 -17.46 -28.63
C PRO A 243 6.43 -17.80 -28.11
N VAL A 244 6.53 -18.03 -26.80
CA VAL A 244 7.81 -18.34 -26.15
C VAL A 244 7.67 -19.55 -25.24
N GLN A 245 8.71 -20.35 -25.16
CA GLN A 245 8.85 -21.41 -24.14
C GLN A 245 9.85 -20.92 -23.10
N ILE A 246 9.38 -20.66 -21.89
CA ILE A 246 10.23 -20.22 -20.79
C ILE A 246 11.08 -21.41 -20.31
N LYS A 247 12.37 -21.16 -20.11
CA LYS A 247 13.25 -22.14 -19.48
C LYS A 247 12.82 -22.37 -18.03
N LYS A 248 12.86 -23.64 -17.60
CA LYS A 248 12.70 -23.98 -16.20
C LYS A 248 13.91 -23.44 -15.43
N PHE A 249 13.68 -22.78 -14.32
CA PHE A 249 14.76 -22.40 -13.40
C PHE A 249 15.36 -23.71 -12.80
N ASN A 250 16.65 -23.88 -12.93
CA ASN A 250 17.40 -24.98 -12.32
C ASN A 250 18.29 -24.37 -11.24
N GLU A 251 18.10 -24.77 -10.00
CA GLU A 251 18.90 -24.32 -8.84
C GLU A 251 20.39 -24.69 -8.94
N SER A 252 20.75 -25.57 -9.88
CA SER A 252 22.11 -26.03 -10.08
C SER A 252 22.92 -25.22 -11.13
N GLU A 253 22.29 -24.29 -11.82
CA GLU A 253 23.02 -23.34 -12.69
C GLU A 253 23.34 -22.09 -11.84
N GLU A 254 24.53 -22.10 -11.21
CA GLU A 254 25.12 -20.89 -10.62
C GLU A 254 25.29 -19.84 -11.72
N ILE A 255 24.79 -18.61 -11.42
CA ILE A 255 24.88 -17.43 -12.28
C ILE A 255 26.27 -16.84 -12.16
#